data_c2d51c0e57b17e7ce29081ae7b30c7e2
#
_entry.id   c2d51c0e57b17e7ce29081ae7b30c7e2
#
_cell.length_a   1.000
_cell.length_b   1.000
_cell.length_c   1.000
_cell.angle_alpha   90.00
_cell.angle_beta   90.00
_cell.angle_gamma   90.00
#
_symmetry.space_group_name_H-M   'P 1'
#
loop_
_entity.id
_entity.type
_entity.pdbx_description
1 polymer ?
#
loop_
_entity_poly.entity_id
_entity_poly.type
_entity_poly.pdbx_seq_one_letter_code
_entity_poly.pdbx_strand_id
1 'polypeptide(L)'
;MWPVSARWDPALRHTYRPAALATVIPPQGDPFPARLLSWTVTADRTSNTRRTLQAVLAPETRRALDGVTVTGAYLQLDVGIDYGDGSQELIPQGRFRLDGEDTERPRGGISLTGYGREKAVIDDRFFVPRTERNTSALDLITTLLRETVPDVPVVRRTTRDAAVPYTTWERERWEAIDGSDASLARAVGVEVWADGRGRFVISDVPTLADPPVWTVNAGPGGVLISSATSTSTDGVYNVVVATGDASDGSVPVGPVIVQDQTPTSPTRVSGPFGRRVRHYSSPLLRTPDQAATAAHSLLANSLGLSTGLSFTAVPNPALEPGDVVLVEATDGPPELHIIDRITLSSTGAMQCGTRSTKADEGT
;
A
#
# COMPACT_ATOMS: atom_id res chain seq x y z
N MET A 1 10.34 2.10 5.46
CA MET A 1 10.42 3.42 6.17
C MET A 1 11.26 4.39 5.35
N TRP A 2 10.90 5.66 5.31
CA TRP A 2 11.73 6.72 4.73
C TRP A 2 13.02 6.91 5.52
N PRO A 3 14.14 7.21 4.85
CA PRO A 3 15.38 7.54 5.54
C PRO A 3 15.22 8.83 6.35
N VAL A 4 15.62 8.79 7.60
CA VAL A 4 15.54 9.90 8.55
C VAL A 4 16.86 10.08 9.30
N SER A 5 17.06 11.26 9.88
CA SER A 5 18.25 11.54 10.68
C SER A 5 18.25 10.78 12.02
N ALA A 6 19.42 10.67 12.65
CA ALA A 6 19.53 10.06 13.98
C ALA A 6 18.75 10.81 15.07
N ARG A 7 18.33 12.05 14.82
CA ARG A 7 17.51 12.85 15.74
C ARG A 7 16.03 12.47 15.75
N TRP A 8 15.56 11.74 14.72
CA TRP A 8 14.14 11.47 14.48
C TRP A 8 13.50 10.63 15.59
N ASP A 9 13.99 9.41 15.83
CA ASP A 9 13.39 8.53 16.84
C ASP A 9 13.49 9.10 18.26
N PRO A 10 14.62 9.68 18.70
CA PRO A 10 14.65 10.42 19.98
C PRO A 10 13.61 11.55 20.08
N ALA A 11 13.38 12.31 19.01
CA ALA A 11 12.39 13.37 19.02
C ALA A 11 10.96 12.82 19.17
N LEU A 12 10.61 11.72 18.51
CA LEU A 12 9.30 11.07 18.65
C LEU A 12 9.01 10.60 20.07
N ARG A 13 10.05 10.23 20.84
CA ARG A 13 9.94 9.76 22.23
C ARG A 13 9.90 10.89 23.27
N HIS A 14 10.06 12.12 22.82
CA HIS A 14 10.01 13.33 23.65
C HIS A 14 9.01 14.33 23.08
N THR A 15 8.99 15.55 23.63
CA THR A 15 8.15 16.62 23.10
C THR A 15 8.75 17.18 21.82
N TYR A 16 7.99 17.15 20.74
CA TYR A 16 8.35 17.74 19.44
C TYR A 16 7.21 18.60 18.90
N ARG A 17 7.51 19.44 17.92
CA ARG A 17 6.50 20.22 17.20
C ARG A 17 6.21 19.53 15.87
N PRO A 18 4.95 19.14 15.60
CA PRO A 18 4.59 18.63 14.29
C PRO A 18 4.72 19.74 13.23
N ALA A 19 5.27 19.40 12.08
CA ALA A 19 5.38 20.27 10.92
C ALA A 19 4.65 19.65 9.74
N ALA A 20 3.96 20.47 8.94
CA ALA A 20 3.32 20.05 7.72
C ALA A 20 3.43 21.16 6.67
N LEU A 21 3.74 20.76 5.43
CA LEU A 21 3.81 21.63 4.27
C LEU A 21 2.92 21.08 3.17
N ALA A 22 1.98 21.89 2.68
CA ALA A 22 1.21 21.58 1.50
C ALA A 22 1.64 22.48 0.34
N THR A 23 1.87 21.86 -0.82
CA THR A 23 2.19 22.56 -2.05
C THR A 23 1.18 22.16 -3.13
N VAL A 24 0.45 23.11 -3.64
CA VAL A 24 -0.42 22.90 -4.80
C VAL A 24 0.42 22.96 -6.06
N ILE A 25 0.24 21.99 -6.92
CA ILE A 25 0.92 21.85 -8.21
C ILE A 25 -0.16 21.92 -9.28
N PRO A 26 -0.36 23.11 -9.89
CA PRO A 26 -1.36 23.28 -10.94
C PRO A 26 -0.92 22.56 -12.22
N PRO A 27 -1.85 22.23 -13.13
CA PRO A 27 -1.51 21.65 -14.44
C PRO A 27 -0.71 22.61 -15.32
N GLN A 28 -0.83 23.90 -15.07
CA GLN A 28 -0.07 24.97 -15.74
C GLN A 28 0.33 26.03 -14.70
N GLY A 29 1.55 26.57 -14.84
CA GLY A 29 2.10 27.54 -13.89
C GLY A 29 2.99 26.90 -12.82
N ASP A 30 3.47 27.72 -11.90
CA ASP A 30 4.41 27.30 -10.86
C ASP A 30 3.68 26.72 -9.63
N PRO A 31 4.27 25.74 -8.96
CA PRO A 31 3.77 25.26 -7.67
C PRO A 31 3.76 26.38 -6.62
N PHE A 32 2.75 26.40 -5.76
CA PHE A 32 2.63 27.38 -4.70
C PHE A 32 2.25 26.74 -3.36
N PRO A 33 2.71 27.31 -2.24
CA PRO A 33 2.36 26.80 -0.91
C PRO A 33 0.90 27.11 -0.58
N ALA A 34 0.24 26.16 0.11
CA ALA A 34 -1.12 26.32 0.60
C ALA A 34 -1.15 26.14 2.12
N ARG A 35 -1.85 27.04 2.81
CA ARG A 35 -1.99 26.95 4.25
C ARG A 35 -3.04 25.90 4.65
N LEU A 36 -2.58 24.87 5.37
CA LEU A 36 -3.44 23.81 5.90
C LEU A 36 -4.11 24.28 7.20
N LEU A 37 -5.41 24.00 7.34
CA LEU A 37 -6.16 24.07 8.59
C LEU A 37 -6.24 22.68 9.25
N SER A 38 -6.51 21.66 8.44
CA SER A 38 -6.51 20.27 8.89
C SER A 38 -6.20 19.35 7.71
N TRP A 39 -5.75 18.15 8.02
CA TRP A 39 -5.51 17.11 7.03
C TRP A 39 -5.56 15.72 7.65
N THR A 40 -5.92 14.74 6.83
CA THR A 40 -5.83 13.32 7.14
C THR A 40 -5.32 12.59 5.89
N VAL A 41 -4.28 11.80 6.06
CA VAL A 41 -3.78 10.89 5.04
C VAL A 41 -3.99 9.46 5.52
N THR A 42 -4.60 8.65 4.67
CA THR A 42 -4.65 7.20 4.85
C THR A 42 -3.81 6.56 3.76
N ALA A 43 -2.84 5.76 4.17
CA ALA A 43 -2.08 4.90 3.29
C ALA A 43 -2.45 3.44 3.58
N ASP A 44 -2.99 2.73 2.60
CA ASP A 44 -3.53 1.37 2.74
C ASP A 44 -3.01 0.48 1.60
N ARG A 45 -2.21 -0.51 1.95
CA ARG A 45 -1.59 -1.45 1.02
C ARG A 45 -2.61 -2.38 0.34
N THR A 46 -3.76 -2.57 0.96
CA THR A 46 -4.81 -3.46 0.44
C THR A 46 -5.73 -2.77 -0.56
N SER A 47 -5.58 -1.44 -0.72
CA SER A 47 -6.38 -0.63 -1.64
C SER A 47 -5.67 -0.42 -2.98
N ASN A 48 -6.43 -0.46 -4.08
CA ASN A 48 -5.92 -0.14 -5.42
C ASN A 48 -5.35 1.29 -5.53
N THR A 49 -5.90 2.24 -4.79
CA THR A 49 -5.29 3.56 -4.59
C THR A 49 -4.67 3.57 -3.21
N ARG A 50 -3.35 3.38 -3.13
CA ARG A 50 -2.66 3.18 -1.85
C ARG A 50 -2.82 4.37 -0.89
N ARG A 51 -2.92 5.61 -1.42
CA ARG A 51 -2.96 6.82 -0.60
C ARG A 51 -4.17 7.68 -0.92
N THR A 52 -4.84 8.14 0.15
CA THR A 52 -5.94 9.09 0.05
C THR A 52 -5.69 10.26 0.99
N LEU A 53 -6.15 11.44 0.58
CA LEU A 53 -6.03 12.68 1.33
C LEU A 53 -7.41 13.30 1.53
N GLN A 54 -7.67 13.76 2.74
CA GLN A 54 -8.66 14.77 3.06
C GLN A 54 -7.93 15.96 3.66
N ALA A 55 -8.12 17.14 3.12
CA ALA A 55 -7.46 18.35 3.61
C ALA A 55 -8.43 19.52 3.62
N VAL A 56 -8.28 20.42 4.58
CA VAL A 56 -8.96 21.70 4.61
C VAL A 56 -7.92 22.79 4.51
N LEU A 57 -7.99 23.58 3.47
CA LEU A 57 -7.11 24.73 3.25
C LEU A 57 -7.74 26.01 3.79
N ALA A 58 -6.91 26.95 4.16
CA ALA A 58 -7.36 28.25 4.63
C ALA A 58 -8.03 29.06 3.51
N PRO A 59 -9.05 29.89 3.83
CA PRO A 59 -9.84 30.65 2.85
C PRO A 59 -9.03 31.59 1.95
N GLU A 60 -7.90 32.10 2.43
CA GLU A 60 -7.00 32.96 1.67
C GLU A 60 -6.39 32.27 0.44
N THR A 61 -6.32 30.94 0.45
CA THR A 61 -5.82 30.13 -0.67
C THR A 61 -6.81 30.09 -1.85
N ARG A 62 -8.09 30.43 -1.62
CA ARG A 62 -9.18 30.34 -2.61
C ARG A 62 -8.84 31.00 -3.93
N ARG A 63 -8.29 32.24 -3.88
CA ARG A 63 -7.99 33.00 -5.10
C ARG A 63 -6.93 32.33 -5.97
N ALA A 64 -5.98 31.65 -5.34
CA ALA A 64 -4.94 30.91 -6.04
C ALA A 64 -5.44 29.57 -6.61
N LEU A 65 -6.52 29.03 -6.03
CA LEU A 65 -7.14 27.78 -6.47
C LEU A 65 -8.24 27.97 -7.51
N ASP A 66 -8.66 29.21 -7.77
CA ASP A 66 -9.80 29.49 -8.64
C ASP A 66 -9.55 28.96 -10.06
N GLY A 67 -10.39 27.99 -10.47
CA GLY A 67 -10.28 27.30 -11.77
C GLY A 67 -9.18 26.25 -11.88
N VAL A 68 -8.47 25.91 -10.81
CA VAL A 68 -7.29 25.02 -10.86
C VAL A 68 -7.55 23.63 -10.27
N THR A 69 -8.39 23.52 -9.23
CA THR A 69 -8.40 22.38 -8.31
C THR A 69 -8.76 21.03 -8.94
N VAL A 70 -9.92 20.91 -9.56
CA VAL A 70 -10.41 19.61 -10.07
C VAL A 70 -10.06 19.31 -11.53
N THR A 71 -9.23 20.14 -12.16
CA THR A 71 -8.86 20.01 -13.57
C THR A 71 -7.42 19.54 -13.77
N GLY A 72 -6.98 18.57 -12.93
CA GLY A 72 -5.65 17.96 -13.06
C GLY A 72 -4.59 18.55 -12.15
N ALA A 73 -4.97 19.33 -11.13
CA ALA A 73 -4.03 19.79 -10.11
C ALA A 73 -3.67 18.66 -9.13
N TYR A 74 -2.46 18.77 -8.56
CA TYR A 74 -2.00 17.90 -7.48
C TYR A 74 -1.74 18.72 -6.22
N LEU A 75 -1.85 18.06 -5.08
CA LEU A 75 -1.37 18.56 -3.80
C LEU A 75 -0.27 17.62 -3.31
N GLN A 76 0.94 18.17 -3.12
CA GLN A 76 2.01 17.49 -2.40
C GLN A 76 1.86 17.81 -0.92
N LEU A 77 1.81 16.78 -0.07
CA LEU A 77 1.82 16.93 1.38
C LEU A 77 3.09 16.31 1.95
N ASP A 78 3.83 17.12 2.70
CA ASP A 78 5.00 16.72 3.46
C ASP A 78 4.73 16.94 4.94
N VAL A 79 5.04 15.94 5.78
CA VAL A 79 4.76 15.97 7.23
C VAL A 79 5.99 15.53 7.99
N GLY A 80 6.25 16.14 9.14
CA GLY A 80 7.43 15.78 9.92
C GLY A 80 7.57 16.53 11.21
N ILE A 81 8.80 16.83 11.58
CA ILE A 81 9.22 17.37 12.87
C ILE A 81 9.89 18.72 12.67
N ASP A 82 9.46 19.71 13.47
CA ASP A 82 10.20 20.93 13.75
C ASP A 82 10.98 20.73 15.06
N TYR A 83 12.29 20.77 14.97
CA TYR A 83 13.18 20.54 16.12
C TYR A 83 13.32 21.74 17.05
N GLY A 84 12.73 22.89 16.71
CA GLY A 84 12.75 24.10 17.52
C GLY A 84 14.06 24.87 17.48
N ASP A 85 15.07 24.40 16.74
CA ASP A 85 16.35 25.05 16.51
C ASP A 85 16.41 25.77 15.14
N GLY A 86 15.27 25.88 14.46
CA GLY A 86 15.13 26.41 13.11
C GLY A 86 15.26 25.37 12.02
N SER A 87 15.55 24.11 12.37
CA SER A 87 15.58 23.00 11.41
C SER A 87 14.27 22.19 11.44
N GLN A 88 13.87 21.72 10.26
CA GLN A 88 12.72 20.84 10.07
C GLN A 88 13.14 19.62 9.25
N GLU A 89 12.53 18.49 9.55
CA GLU A 89 12.67 17.27 8.77
C GLU A 89 11.28 16.81 8.32
N LEU A 90 11.03 16.92 7.00
CA LEU A 90 9.73 16.67 6.40
C LEU A 90 9.80 15.41 5.52
N ILE A 91 8.81 14.55 5.67
CA ILE A 91 8.66 13.30 4.94
C ILE A 91 7.48 13.42 3.98
N PRO A 92 7.66 13.12 2.69
CA PRO A 92 6.59 13.19 1.71
C PRO A 92 5.52 12.12 2.00
N GLN A 93 4.29 12.57 2.23
CA GLN A 93 3.15 11.70 2.50
C GLN A 93 2.38 11.32 1.25
N GLY A 94 2.43 12.13 0.21
CA GLY A 94 1.77 11.82 -1.04
C GLY A 94 1.72 13.02 -2.00
N ARG A 95 1.70 12.69 -3.29
CA ARG A 95 1.34 13.61 -4.36
C ARG A 95 -0.05 13.23 -4.85
N PHE A 96 -1.04 13.94 -4.36
CA PHE A 96 -2.45 13.61 -4.52
C PHE A 96 -3.05 14.35 -5.70
N ARG A 97 -3.69 13.64 -6.64
CA ARG A 97 -4.57 14.25 -7.63
C ARG A 97 -5.82 14.75 -6.90
N LEU A 98 -6.20 15.98 -7.14
CA LEU A 98 -7.38 16.59 -6.54
C LEU A 98 -8.62 16.22 -7.36
N ASP A 99 -9.55 15.49 -6.77
CA ASP A 99 -10.76 15.00 -7.41
C ASP A 99 -12.05 15.65 -6.88
N GLY A 100 -11.99 16.27 -5.70
CA GLY A 100 -13.13 16.94 -5.07
C GLY A 100 -12.72 18.21 -4.37
N GLU A 101 -13.57 19.24 -4.49
CA GLU A 101 -13.46 20.51 -3.81
C GLU A 101 -14.84 20.94 -3.29
N ASP A 102 -14.93 21.15 -1.98
CA ASP A 102 -16.07 21.75 -1.33
C ASP A 102 -15.67 23.06 -0.65
N THR A 103 -16.33 24.15 -0.98
CA THR A 103 -16.02 25.47 -0.47
C THR A 103 -17.16 26.04 0.33
N GLU A 104 -16.95 26.24 1.62
CA GLU A 104 -17.89 26.96 2.47
C GLU A 104 -17.75 28.47 2.27
N ARG A 105 -18.82 29.15 1.89
CA ARG A 105 -18.86 30.60 1.63
C ARG A 105 -19.61 31.32 2.74
N PRO A 106 -19.24 32.57 3.09
CA PRO A 106 -18.24 33.42 2.42
C PRO A 106 -16.82 33.29 2.97
N ARG A 107 -16.61 32.67 4.13
CA ARG A 107 -15.32 32.70 4.86
C ARG A 107 -14.84 31.33 5.36
N GLY A 108 -15.51 30.25 5.00
CA GLY A 108 -15.13 28.92 5.41
C GLY A 108 -13.88 28.40 4.67
N GLY A 109 -13.33 27.29 5.17
CA GLY A 109 -12.22 26.60 4.56
C GLY A 109 -12.57 25.98 3.20
N ILE A 110 -11.56 25.47 2.52
CA ILE A 110 -11.67 24.75 1.25
C ILE A 110 -11.35 23.28 1.57
N SER A 111 -12.37 22.44 1.54
CA SER A 111 -12.21 20.99 1.74
C SER A 111 -11.80 20.35 0.43
N LEU A 112 -10.72 19.60 0.45
CA LEU A 112 -10.17 18.91 -0.71
C LEU A 112 -10.13 17.40 -0.44
N THR A 113 -10.53 16.63 -1.46
CA THR A 113 -10.31 15.19 -1.51
C THR A 113 -9.30 14.87 -2.60
N GLY A 114 -8.29 14.10 -2.26
CA GLY A 114 -7.20 13.73 -3.16
C GLY A 114 -6.86 12.25 -3.10
N TYR A 115 -6.36 11.74 -4.22
CA TYR A 115 -5.99 10.34 -4.39
C TYR A 115 -4.57 10.22 -4.93
N GLY A 116 -3.87 9.15 -4.54
CA GLY A 116 -2.57 8.79 -5.10
C GLY A 116 -2.59 8.68 -6.63
N ARG A 117 -1.43 8.67 -7.24
CA ARG A 117 -1.30 8.66 -8.71
C ARG A 117 -1.88 7.42 -9.38
N GLU A 118 -2.04 6.32 -8.64
CA GLU A 118 -2.73 5.10 -9.09
C GLU A 118 -4.14 5.42 -9.63
N LYS A 119 -4.82 6.38 -9.02
CA LYS A 119 -6.16 6.80 -9.43
C LYS A 119 -6.20 7.26 -10.90
N ALA A 120 -5.15 7.92 -11.38
CA ALA A 120 -5.08 8.31 -12.79
C ALA A 120 -5.03 7.08 -13.72
N VAL A 121 -4.28 6.05 -13.33
CA VAL A 121 -4.15 4.81 -14.12
C VAL A 121 -5.43 3.95 -14.02
N ILE A 122 -6.11 3.97 -12.88
CA ILE A 122 -7.41 3.30 -12.68
C ILE A 122 -8.48 3.91 -13.58
N ASP A 123 -8.48 5.23 -13.72
CA ASP A 123 -9.47 5.95 -14.53
C ASP A 123 -9.17 5.87 -16.04
N ASP A 124 -7.91 5.65 -16.42
CA ASP A 124 -7.46 5.52 -17.82
C ASP A 124 -7.61 4.08 -18.30
N ARG A 125 -8.77 3.76 -18.84
CA ARG A 125 -9.10 2.46 -19.36
C ARG A 125 -8.61 2.26 -20.79
N PHE A 126 -8.37 1.01 -21.19
CA PHE A 126 -8.09 0.70 -22.58
C PHE A 126 -9.31 1.00 -23.47
N PHE A 127 -9.10 1.71 -24.56
CA PHE A 127 -10.15 1.97 -25.54
C PHE A 127 -10.53 0.72 -26.36
N VAL A 128 -9.58 -0.18 -26.55
CA VAL A 128 -9.73 -1.49 -27.20
C VAL A 128 -8.99 -2.53 -26.37
N PRO A 129 -9.35 -3.82 -26.45
CA PRO A 129 -8.61 -4.88 -25.77
C PRO A 129 -7.11 -4.80 -26.07
N ARG A 130 -6.29 -4.86 -25.01
CA ARG A 130 -4.83 -4.83 -25.12
C ARG A 130 -4.28 -6.23 -25.10
N THR A 131 -3.58 -6.62 -26.16
CA THR A 131 -2.92 -7.92 -26.27
C THR A 131 -1.41 -7.75 -26.30
N GLU A 132 -0.73 -8.50 -25.44
CA GLU A 132 0.73 -8.52 -25.36
C GLU A 132 1.28 -9.95 -25.40
N ARG A 133 2.54 -10.08 -25.82
CA ARG A 133 3.24 -11.37 -25.87
C ARG A 133 4.73 -11.21 -25.85
N ASN A 134 5.42 -12.18 -25.26
CA ASN A 134 6.90 -12.28 -25.29
C ASN A 134 7.61 -10.99 -24.81
N THR A 135 7.04 -10.31 -23.84
CA THR A 135 7.64 -9.12 -23.21
C THR A 135 7.90 -9.38 -21.73
N SER A 136 8.82 -8.62 -21.14
CA SER A 136 9.06 -8.61 -19.69
C SER A 136 7.84 -8.04 -18.97
N ALA A 137 7.41 -8.68 -17.90
CA ALA A 137 6.30 -8.18 -17.07
C ALA A 137 6.63 -6.82 -16.46
N LEU A 138 7.85 -6.61 -15.96
CA LEU A 138 8.25 -5.33 -15.38
C LEU A 138 8.34 -4.20 -16.42
N ASP A 139 8.77 -4.52 -17.65
CA ASP A 139 8.81 -3.54 -18.73
C ASP A 139 7.41 -3.17 -19.18
N LEU A 140 6.51 -4.15 -19.25
CA LEU A 140 5.11 -3.92 -19.59
C LEU A 140 4.40 -3.09 -18.52
N ILE A 141 4.57 -3.41 -17.24
CA ILE A 141 4.06 -2.57 -16.13
C ILE A 141 4.54 -1.12 -16.30
N THR A 142 5.85 -0.94 -16.53
CA THR A 142 6.43 0.41 -16.70
C THR A 142 5.82 1.13 -17.91
N THR A 143 5.61 0.42 -19.01
CA THR A 143 4.98 0.96 -20.23
C THR A 143 3.55 1.40 -19.97
N LEU A 144 2.73 0.52 -19.37
CA LEU A 144 1.33 0.81 -19.05
C LEU A 144 1.17 2.01 -18.10
N LEU A 145 2.07 2.16 -17.12
CA LEU A 145 2.09 3.32 -16.24
C LEU A 145 2.41 4.61 -16.97
N ARG A 146 3.40 4.59 -17.89
CA ARG A 146 3.84 5.77 -18.63
C ARG A 146 2.91 6.16 -19.78
N GLU A 147 2.11 5.24 -20.28
CA GLU A 147 1.05 5.59 -21.24
C GLU A 147 0.03 6.56 -20.63
N THR A 148 -0.30 6.39 -19.33
CA THR A 148 -1.20 7.31 -18.61
C THR A 148 -0.48 8.51 -18.02
N VAL A 149 0.72 8.31 -17.47
CA VAL A 149 1.52 9.35 -16.80
C VAL A 149 2.93 9.34 -17.42
N PRO A 150 3.12 10.03 -18.58
CA PRO A 150 4.33 9.88 -19.41
C PRO A 150 5.66 10.09 -18.67
N ASP A 151 5.75 11.14 -17.87
CA ASP A 151 7.01 11.54 -17.21
C ASP A 151 7.14 11.01 -15.78
N VAL A 152 6.33 10.03 -15.39
CA VAL A 152 6.40 9.52 -14.04
C VAL A 152 7.67 8.69 -13.82
N PRO A 153 8.44 8.97 -12.76
CA PRO A 153 9.55 8.12 -12.37
C PRO A 153 9.01 6.77 -11.89
N VAL A 154 9.57 5.68 -12.42
CA VAL A 154 9.30 4.31 -11.99
C VAL A 154 10.56 3.76 -11.36
N VAL A 155 10.49 3.38 -10.09
CA VAL A 155 11.59 2.85 -9.29
C VAL A 155 11.40 1.34 -9.12
N ARG A 156 12.29 0.56 -9.70
CA ARG A 156 12.31 -0.91 -9.56
C ARG A 156 13.19 -1.29 -8.38
N ARG A 157 12.64 -1.98 -7.38
CA ARG A 157 13.31 -2.49 -6.18
C ARG A 157 13.29 -4.02 -6.12
N THR A 158 13.13 -4.64 -7.27
CA THR A 158 13.10 -6.09 -7.41
C THR A 158 13.97 -6.54 -8.57
N THR A 159 14.48 -7.75 -8.49
CA THR A 159 15.16 -8.46 -9.59
C THR A 159 14.24 -9.54 -10.19
N ARG A 160 13.04 -9.75 -9.61
CA ARG A 160 12.08 -10.71 -10.11
C ARG A 160 11.47 -10.18 -11.39
N ASP A 161 11.38 -11.04 -12.41
CA ASP A 161 10.71 -10.75 -13.66
C ASP A 161 10.21 -12.05 -14.30
N ALA A 162 9.26 -11.95 -15.21
CA ALA A 162 8.75 -13.08 -15.97
C ALA A 162 8.40 -12.64 -17.39
N ALA A 163 8.55 -13.56 -18.34
CA ALA A 163 8.05 -13.35 -19.68
C ALA A 163 6.51 -13.41 -19.67
N VAL A 164 5.88 -12.39 -20.22
CA VAL A 164 4.43 -12.36 -20.42
C VAL A 164 4.09 -13.26 -21.59
N PRO A 165 3.28 -14.32 -21.38
CA PRO A 165 2.76 -15.11 -22.50
C PRO A 165 1.75 -14.29 -23.29
N TYR A 166 1.16 -14.91 -24.34
CA TYR A 166 0.05 -14.29 -25.04
C TYR A 166 -1.10 -14.02 -24.06
N THR A 167 -1.37 -12.74 -23.76
CA THR A 167 -2.37 -12.33 -22.77
C THR A 167 -3.12 -11.11 -23.29
N THR A 168 -4.44 -11.09 -23.09
CA THR A 168 -5.32 -9.99 -23.48
C THR A 168 -6.05 -9.46 -22.26
N TRP A 169 -6.04 -8.13 -22.09
CA TRP A 169 -6.83 -7.41 -21.10
C TRP A 169 -7.90 -6.59 -21.82
N GLU A 170 -9.14 -6.67 -21.30
CA GLU A 170 -10.32 -6.10 -21.98
C GLU A 170 -10.41 -4.58 -21.80
N ARG A 171 -10.46 -4.09 -20.58
CA ARG A 171 -10.74 -2.67 -20.30
C ARG A 171 -9.90 -2.04 -19.23
N GLU A 172 -9.73 -2.71 -18.09
CA GLU A 172 -9.20 -2.14 -16.85
C GLU A 172 -7.68 -2.18 -16.85
N ARG A 173 -7.04 -1.05 -17.11
CA ARG A 173 -5.57 -0.93 -17.16
C ARG A 173 -4.91 -1.30 -15.83
N TRP A 174 -5.48 -0.84 -14.71
CA TRP A 174 -4.93 -1.13 -13.39
C TRP A 174 -5.07 -2.62 -13.02
N GLU A 175 -6.13 -3.30 -13.44
CA GLU A 175 -6.27 -4.75 -13.27
C GLU A 175 -5.18 -5.54 -14.00
N ALA A 176 -4.69 -5.05 -15.14
CA ALA A 176 -3.54 -5.64 -15.80
C ALA A 176 -2.25 -5.45 -15.01
N ILE A 177 -2.08 -4.32 -14.31
CA ILE A 177 -0.86 -3.97 -13.58
C ILE A 177 -0.82 -4.67 -12.21
N ASP A 178 -1.73 -4.34 -11.27
CA ASP A 178 -1.77 -4.86 -9.88
C ASP A 178 -3.19 -4.93 -9.28
N GLY A 179 -4.22 -4.58 -10.01
CA GLY A 179 -5.60 -4.47 -9.50
C GLY A 179 -6.36 -5.78 -9.41
N SER A 180 -5.81 -6.90 -9.85
CA SER A 180 -6.48 -8.21 -9.85
C SER A 180 -5.55 -9.35 -9.50
N ASP A 181 -6.11 -10.50 -9.13
CA ASP A 181 -5.32 -11.71 -8.87
C ASP A 181 -4.58 -12.21 -10.14
N ALA A 182 -5.08 -11.87 -11.33
CA ALA A 182 -4.47 -12.21 -12.62
C ALA A 182 -3.54 -11.12 -13.18
N SER A 183 -3.17 -10.14 -12.35
CA SER A 183 -2.30 -9.03 -12.74
C SER A 183 -0.85 -9.45 -12.98
N LEU A 184 -0.12 -8.63 -13.74
CA LEU A 184 1.31 -8.80 -13.99
C LEU A 184 2.12 -8.80 -12.67
N ALA A 185 1.79 -7.89 -11.74
CA ALA A 185 2.47 -7.79 -10.45
C ALA A 185 2.32 -9.07 -9.63
N ARG A 186 1.09 -9.61 -9.54
CA ARG A 186 0.82 -10.87 -8.83
C ARG A 186 1.54 -12.06 -9.43
N ALA A 187 1.60 -12.13 -10.76
CA ALA A 187 2.28 -13.24 -11.45
C ALA A 187 3.79 -13.28 -11.19
N VAL A 188 4.40 -12.12 -10.96
CA VAL A 188 5.84 -12.00 -10.66
C VAL A 188 6.10 -12.04 -9.15
N GLY A 189 5.08 -11.82 -8.32
CA GLY A 189 5.21 -11.76 -6.86
C GLY A 189 5.72 -10.42 -6.36
N VAL A 190 5.30 -9.32 -7.01
CA VAL A 190 5.65 -7.95 -6.67
C VAL A 190 4.38 -7.13 -6.37
N GLU A 191 4.56 -5.93 -5.88
CA GLU A 191 3.53 -4.90 -5.69
C GLU A 191 3.91 -3.64 -6.45
N VAL A 192 2.88 -2.90 -6.90
CA VAL A 192 3.04 -1.62 -7.61
C VAL A 192 2.23 -0.55 -6.90
N TRP A 193 2.86 0.58 -6.55
CA TRP A 193 2.19 1.70 -5.90
C TRP A 193 2.89 3.03 -6.17
N ALA A 194 2.20 4.14 -5.91
CA ALA A 194 2.81 5.47 -5.88
C ALA A 194 3.32 5.81 -4.47
N ASP A 195 4.59 6.16 -4.35
CA ASP A 195 5.21 6.57 -3.08
C ASP A 195 4.81 8.01 -2.68
N GLY A 196 5.27 8.46 -1.50
CA GLY A 196 5.00 9.81 -1.00
C GLY A 196 5.47 10.94 -1.91
N ARG A 197 6.40 10.70 -2.82
CA ARG A 197 6.85 11.65 -3.86
C ARG A 197 6.07 11.54 -5.16
N GLY A 198 5.10 10.61 -5.24
CA GLY A 198 4.32 10.34 -6.44
C GLY A 198 5.10 9.58 -7.52
N ARG A 199 6.19 8.88 -7.18
CA ARG A 199 6.87 7.95 -8.08
C ARG A 199 6.21 6.58 -7.99
N PHE A 200 6.05 5.86 -9.09
CA PHE A 200 5.66 4.46 -9.00
C PHE A 200 6.83 3.61 -8.54
N VAL A 201 6.57 2.74 -7.58
CA VAL A 201 7.53 1.77 -7.04
C VAL A 201 7.05 0.37 -7.39
N ILE A 202 7.96 -0.47 -7.88
CA ILE A 202 7.77 -1.90 -8.09
C ILE A 202 8.72 -2.60 -7.13
N SER A 203 8.20 -3.37 -6.19
CA SER A 203 9.01 -4.03 -5.14
C SER A 203 8.46 -5.41 -4.83
N ASP A 204 9.32 -6.25 -4.26
CA ASP A 204 8.89 -7.53 -3.72
C ASP A 204 7.81 -7.34 -2.64
N VAL A 205 6.89 -8.29 -2.55
CA VAL A 205 5.89 -8.34 -1.47
C VAL A 205 6.61 -8.47 -0.13
N PRO A 206 6.35 -7.58 0.86
CA PRO A 206 7.01 -7.64 2.16
C PRO A 206 6.65 -8.90 2.94
N THR A 207 7.61 -9.39 3.70
CA THR A 207 7.49 -10.60 4.53
C THR A 207 7.94 -10.31 5.96
N LEU A 208 7.56 -11.15 6.91
CA LEU A 208 8.04 -11.04 8.30
C LEU A 208 9.52 -11.40 8.47
N ALA A 209 10.17 -11.92 7.42
CA ALA A 209 11.62 -12.12 7.41
C ALA A 209 12.40 -10.82 7.17
N ASP A 210 11.72 -9.76 6.73
CA ASP A 210 12.34 -8.45 6.57
C ASP A 210 12.66 -7.85 7.95
N PRO A 211 13.78 -7.13 8.11
CA PRO A 211 14.16 -6.58 9.40
C PRO A 211 13.16 -5.51 9.88
N PRO A 212 12.84 -5.49 11.18
CA PRO A 212 11.97 -4.44 11.71
C PRO A 212 12.65 -3.07 11.61
N VAL A 213 11.88 -2.09 11.12
CA VAL A 213 12.38 -0.72 10.90
C VAL A 213 12.08 0.22 12.08
N TRP A 214 11.17 -0.18 12.97
CA TRP A 214 10.79 0.59 14.15
C TRP A 214 10.23 -0.31 15.23
N THR A 215 10.48 0.09 16.52
CA THR A 215 9.93 -0.59 17.68
C THR A 215 8.81 0.24 18.30
N VAL A 216 7.63 -0.38 18.40
CA VAL A 216 6.41 0.20 18.96
C VAL A 216 6.23 -0.38 20.36
N ASN A 217 6.86 0.24 21.34
CA ASN A 217 6.88 -0.25 22.72
C ASN A 217 5.95 0.56 23.63
N ALA A 218 5.38 -0.13 24.61
CA ALA A 218 4.63 0.45 25.72
C ALA A 218 5.55 0.93 26.87
N GLY A 219 4.98 1.65 27.83
CA GLY A 219 5.68 2.07 29.06
C GLY A 219 6.42 3.41 28.93
N PRO A 220 7.26 3.76 29.93
CA PRO A 220 7.96 5.03 29.96
C PRO A 220 8.88 5.23 28.75
N GLY A 221 8.72 6.34 28.02
CA GLY A 221 9.46 6.61 26.78
C GLY A 221 8.98 5.76 25.60
N GLY A 222 7.89 4.98 25.76
CA GLY A 222 7.27 4.21 24.70
C GLY A 222 6.42 5.08 23.76
N VAL A 223 6.18 4.55 22.59
CA VAL A 223 5.40 5.21 21.54
C VAL A 223 4.01 4.59 21.37
N LEU A 224 3.76 3.40 21.93
CA LEU A 224 2.46 2.72 21.91
C LEU A 224 1.48 3.39 22.88
N ILE A 225 0.32 3.81 22.37
CA ILE A 225 -0.76 4.41 23.17
C ILE A 225 -1.81 3.34 23.51
N SER A 226 -2.22 2.59 22.52
CA SER A 226 -3.17 1.48 22.69
C SER A 226 -3.02 0.46 21.58
N SER A 227 -3.40 -0.78 21.87
CA SER A 227 -3.46 -1.86 20.88
C SER A 227 -4.73 -2.67 21.07
N ALA A 228 -5.24 -3.24 19.97
CA ALA A 228 -6.36 -4.15 19.96
C ALA A 228 -6.09 -5.27 18.96
N THR A 229 -6.17 -6.50 19.43
CA THR A 229 -6.04 -7.68 18.57
C THR A 229 -7.43 -8.09 18.09
N SER A 230 -7.57 -8.26 16.78
CA SER A 230 -8.77 -8.84 16.18
C SER A 230 -8.42 -10.17 15.54
N THR A 231 -9.19 -11.20 15.88
CA THR A 231 -9.08 -12.49 15.22
C THR A 231 -10.32 -12.67 14.37
N SER A 232 -10.15 -12.77 13.04
CA SER A 232 -11.25 -13.02 12.10
C SER A 232 -10.89 -14.23 11.24
N THR A 233 -11.90 -15.02 10.94
CA THR A 233 -11.79 -16.09 9.95
C THR A 233 -12.19 -15.63 8.55
N ASP A 234 -12.59 -14.38 8.38
CA ASP A 234 -12.97 -13.83 7.08
C ASP A 234 -11.73 -13.71 6.20
N GLY A 235 -11.87 -14.13 4.94
CA GLY A 235 -10.76 -14.11 3.98
C GLY A 235 -9.67 -15.18 4.21
N VAL A 236 -9.79 -16.01 5.24
CA VAL A 236 -8.86 -17.11 5.51
C VAL A 236 -9.26 -18.34 4.69
N TYR A 237 -8.33 -18.80 3.86
CA TYR A 237 -8.47 -20.02 3.07
C TYR A 237 -7.31 -20.97 3.44
N ASN A 238 -7.60 -22.24 3.63
CA ASN A 238 -6.60 -23.26 3.96
C ASN A 238 -6.38 -24.29 2.83
N VAL A 239 -7.02 -24.07 1.72
CA VAL A 239 -6.82 -24.81 0.46
C VAL A 239 -6.79 -23.83 -0.70
N VAL A 240 -5.79 -23.91 -1.55
CA VAL A 240 -5.70 -23.15 -2.81
C VAL A 240 -5.65 -24.11 -3.97
N VAL A 241 -6.51 -23.88 -4.96
CA VAL A 241 -6.56 -24.62 -6.22
C VAL A 241 -6.13 -23.67 -7.31
N ALA A 242 -4.92 -23.84 -7.85
CA ALA A 242 -4.39 -23.02 -8.94
C ALA A 242 -4.52 -23.76 -10.28
N THR A 243 -5.01 -23.06 -11.29
CA THR A 243 -5.17 -23.56 -12.66
C THR A 243 -4.58 -22.58 -13.66
N GLY A 244 -3.98 -23.09 -14.74
CA GLY A 244 -3.64 -22.26 -15.90
C GLY A 244 -4.88 -22.07 -16.78
N ASP A 245 -5.03 -20.85 -17.30
CA ASP A 245 -6.05 -20.56 -18.31
C ASP A 245 -5.36 -20.36 -19.66
N ALA A 246 -5.65 -21.22 -20.62
CA ALA A 246 -5.03 -21.19 -21.94
C ALA A 246 -5.98 -20.53 -22.95
N SER A 247 -5.85 -19.20 -23.10
CA SER A 247 -6.59 -18.45 -24.11
C SER A 247 -6.02 -18.58 -25.52
N ASP A 248 -4.86 -19.23 -25.69
CA ASP A 248 -4.14 -19.41 -26.97
C ASP A 248 -4.33 -20.78 -27.63
N GLY A 249 -5.25 -21.58 -27.10
CA GLY A 249 -5.51 -22.93 -27.60
C GLY A 249 -4.50 -23.99 -27.14
N SER A 250 -3.54 -23.66 -26.29
CA SER A 250 -2.68 -24.63 -25.62
C SER A 250 -3.45 -25.43 -24.55
N VAL A 251 -2.91 -26.57 -24.13
CA VAL A 251 -3.53 -27.35 -23.05
C VAL A 251 -3.39 -26.58 -21.73
N PRO A 252 -4.50 -26.26 -21.04
CA PRO A 252 -4.44 -25.59 -19.74
C PRO A 252 -3.64 -26.42 -18.73
N VAL A 253 -2.92 -25.74 -17.84
CA VAL A 253 -2.31 -26.42 -16.69
C VAL A 253 -3.45 -26.91 -15.77
N GLY A 254 -3.48 -28.21 -15.52
CA GLY A 254 -4.47 -28.84 -14.65
C GLY A 254 -4.40 -28.30 -13.21
N PRO A 255 -5.43 -28.55 -12.38
CA PRO A 255 -5.48 -28.00 -11.04
C PRO A 255 -4.34 -28.52 -10.16
N VAL A 256 -3.56 -27.60 -9.63
CA VAL A 256 -2.58 -27.86 -8.57
C VAL A 256 -3.20 -27.44 -7.24
N ILE A 257 -3.27 -28.39 -6.32
CA ILE A 257 -3.93 -28.21 -5.01
C ILE A 257 -2.86 -28.15 -3.93
N VAL A 258 -2.85 -27.03 -3.20
CA VAL A 258 -2.00 -26.83 -2.01
C VAL A 258 -2.90 -26.60 -0.82
N GLN A 259 -2.59 -27.24 0.31
CA GLN A 259 -3.42 -27.19 1.52
C GLN A 259 -2.55 -27.11 2.78
N ASP A 260 -3.07 -26.45 3.80
CA ASP A 260 -2.45 -26.38 5.11
C ASP A 260 -2.59 -27.73 5.83
N GLN A 261 -1.48 -28.44 5.92
CA GLN A 261 -1.37 -29.72 6.63
C GLN A 261 -0.51 -29.64 7.88
N THR A 262 -0.04 -28.43 8.25
CA THR A 262 0.83 -28.22 9.41
C THR A 262 0.14 -28.68 10.69
N PRO A 263 0.70 -29.64 11.47
CA PRO A 263 0.03 -30.22 12.62
C PRO A 263 -0.35 -29.20 13.69
N THR A 264 0.45 -28.16 13.86
CA THR A 264 0.29 -27.09 14.85
C THR A 264 -0.60 -25.96 14.36
N SER A 265 -0.90 -25.88 13.05
CA SER A 265 -1.71 -24.81 12.48
C SER A 265 -3.16 -24.87 12.97
N PRO A 266 -3.72 -23.77 13.48
CA PRO A 266 -5.13 -23.68 13.85
C PRO A 266 -6.07 -23.80 12.65
N THR A 267 -5.55 -23.55 11.44
CA THR A 267 -6.30 -23.59 10.17
C THR A 267 -6.07 -24.87 9.36
N ARG A 268 -5.39 -25.87 9.92
CA ARG A 268 -5.15 -27.14 9.22
C ARG A 268 -6.44 -27.75 8.69
N VAL A 269 -6.39 -28.33 7.50
CA VAL A 269 -7.56 -28.89 6.80
C VAL A 269 -8.26 -29.99 7.57
N SER A 270 -7.51 -30.79 8.36
CA SER A 270 -8.03 -31.86 9.21
C SER A 270 -8.49 -31.39 10.59
N GLY A 271 -8.39 -30.09 10.89
CA GLY A 271 -8.75 -29.52 12.17
C GLY A 271 -10.19 -29.00 12.25
N PRO A 272 -10.58 -28.40 13.40
CA PRO A 272 -11.94 -27.87 13.61
C PRO A 272 -12.29 -26.68 12.74
N PHE A 273 -11.31 -25.99 12.13
CA PHE A 273 -11.52 -24.89 11.19
C PHE A 273 -12.28 -25.34 9.93
N GLY A 274 -12.14 -26.61 9.54
CA GLY A 274 -12.74 -27.17 8.35
C GLY A 274 -12.01 -26.74 7.08
N ARG A 275 -12.60 -27.08 5.94
CA ARG A 275 -12.00 -26.82 4.62
C ARG A 275 -12.59 -25.55 4.01
N ARG A 276 -11.72 -24.58 3.69
CA ARG A 276 -12.07 -23.34 2.94
C ARG A 276 -11.18 -23.24 1.72
N VAL A 277 -11.79 -23.30 0.53
CA VAL A 277 -11.09 -23.39 -0.76
C VAL A 277 -11.10 -22.03 -1.45
N ARG A 278 -9.92 -21.61 -1.91
CA ARG A 278 -9.75 -20.49 -2.86
C ARG A 278 -9.36 -21.05 -4.22
N HIS A 279 -10.10 -20.67 -5.25
CA HIS A 279 -9.73 -20.95 -6.63
C HIS A 279 -8.95 -19.79 -7.22
N TYR A 280 -7.86 -20.09 -7.91
CA TYR A 280 -7.01 -19.14 -8.60
C TYR A 280 -6.78 -19.61 -10.03
N SER A 281 -7.14 -18.79 -11.03
CA SER A 281 -6.89 -19.06 -12.43
C SER A 281 -6.12 -17.91 -13.05
N SER A 282 -5.08 -18.22 -13.85
CA SER A 282 -4.31 -17.18 -14.53
C SER A 282 -3.74 -17.72 -15.85
N PRO A 283 -3.82 -16.94 -16.94
CA PRO A 283 -3.18 -17.28 -18.21
C PRO A 283 -1.65 -17.25 -18.13
N LEU A 284 -1.10 -16.69 -17.06
CA LEU A 284 0.35 -16.62 -16.80
C LEU A 284 0.91 -17.92 -16.22
N LEU A 285 0.06 -18.83 -15.74
CA LEU A 285 0.47 -20.15 -15.26
C LEU A 285 0.57 -21.13 -16.43
N ARG A 286 1.80 -21.36 -16.89
CA ARG A 286 2.09 -22.22 -18.06
C ARG A 286 2.68 -23.57 -17.69
N THR A 287 3.14 -23.74 -16.46
CA THR A 287 3.70 -25.00 -15.96
C THR A 287 3.10 -25.35 -14.60
N PRO A 288 3.05 -26.67 -14.26
CA PRO A 288 2.62 -27.11 -12.92
C PRO A 288 3.44 -26.49 -11.78
N ASP A 289 4.74 -26.26 -11.98
CA ASP A 289 5.62 -25.64 -10.99
C ASP A 289 5.27 -24.18 -10.74
N GLN A 290 4.91 -23.43 -11.78
CA GLN A 290 4.42 -22.06 -11.63
C GLN A 290 3.08 -22.04 -10.87
N ALA A 291 2.17 -22.95 -11.20
CA ALA A 291 0.91 -23.07 -10.49
C ALA A 291 1.11 -23.46 -9.01
N ALA A 292 2.03 -24.38 -8.73
CA ALA A 292 2.39 -24.75 -7.36
C ALA A 292 2.98 -23.57 -6.57
N THR A 293 3.93 -22.84 -7.18
CA THR A 293 4.53 -21.65 -6.55
C THR A 293 3.49 -20.58 -6.23
N ALA A 294 2.60 -20.28 -7.17
CA ALA A 294 1.49 -19.34 -6.97
C ALA A 294 0.55 -19.81 -5.87
N ALA A 295 0.18 -21.11 -5.88
CA ALA A 295 -0.70 -21.69 -4.87
C ALA A 295 -0.09 -21.63 -3.46
N HIS A 296 1.20 -21.94 -3.31
CA HIS A 296 1.91 -21.82 -2.04
C HIS A 296 1.95 -20.38 -1.54
N SER A 297 2.27 -19.42 -2.40
CA SER A 297 2.29 -18.00 -2.04
C SER A 297 0.91 -17.48 -1.63
N LEU A 298 -0.14 -17.86 -2.36
CA LEU A 298 -1.52 -17.49 -2.03
C LEU A 298 -1.98 -18.13 -0.72
N LEU A 299 -1.62 -19.38 -0.47
CA LEU A 299 -1.94 -20.06 0.79
C LEU A 299 -1.25 -19.36 1.97
N ALA A 300 0.05 -19.13 1.88
CA ALA A 300 0.81 -18.43 2.92
C ALA A 300 0.22 -17.05 3.25
N ASN A 301 -0.12 -16.27 2.21
CA ASN A 301 -0.77 -14.97 2.39
C ASN A 301 -2.17 -15.06 3.01
N SER A 302 -2.92 -16.12 2.71
CA SER A 302 -4.27 -16.34 3.25
C SER A 302 -4.25 -16.77 4.71
N LEU A 303 -3.34 -17.65 5.09
CA LEU A 303 -3.18 -18.08 6.49
C LEU A 303 -2.73 -16.94 7.40
N GLY A 304 -1.90 -16.02 6.89
CA GLY A 304 -1.41 -14.87 7.62
C GLY A 304 -2.45 -13.78 7.93
N LEU A 305 -3.62 -13.82 7.33
CA LEU A 305 -4.71 -12.85 7.58
C LEU A 305 -5.51 -13.18 8.87
N SER A 306 -5.27 -14.30 9.54
CA SER A 306 -6.08 -14.75 10.68
C SER A 306 -5.93 -13.91 11.95
N THR A 307 -4.86 -13.15 12.09
CA THR A 307 -4.65 -12.28 13.26
C THR A 307 -4.20 -10.90 12.81
N GLY A 308 -5.05 -9.91 13.03
CA GLY A 308 -4.75 -8.51 12.81
C GLY A 308 -4.53 -7.80 14.15
N LEU A 309 -3.49 -7.00 14.25
CA LEU A 309 -3.29 -6.05 15.33
C LEU A 309 -3.57 -4.65 14.81
N SER A 310 -4.47 -3.94 15.48
CA SER A 310 -4.61 -2.50 15.32
C SER A 310 -3.94 -1.81 16.49
N PHE A 311 -3.11 -0.83 16.24
CA PHE A 311 -2.51 -0.04 17.31
C PHE A 311 -2.57 1.46 17.02
N THR A 312 -2.59 2.22 18.11
CA THR A 312 -2.46 3.67 18.12
C THR A 312 -1.12 4.04 18.73
N ALA A 313 -0.36 4.87 18.06
CA ALA A 313 0.99 5.26 18.48
C ALA A 313 1.25 6.74 18.27
N VAL A 314 2.36 7.22 18.83
CA VAL A 314 2.90 8.54 18.50
C VAL A 314 3.10 8.63 16.98
N PRO A 315 2.70 9.74 16.33
CA PRO A 315 2.83 9.88 14.88
C PRO A 315 4.27 9.72 14.39
N ASN A 316 4.50 8.74 13.52
CA ASN A 316 5.76 8.56 12.82
C ASN A 316 5.53 8.64 11.30
N PRO A 317 5.62 9.82 10.70
CA PRO A 317 5.40 10.02 9.27
C PRO A 317 6.40 9.29 8.35
N ALA A 318 7.50 8.78 8.90
CA ALA A 318 8.50 8.06 8.11
C ALA A 318 8.10 6.61 7.79
N LEU A 319 7.09 6.06 8.48
CA LEU A 319 6.60 4.71 8.21
C LEU A 319 5.81 4.63 6.91
N GLU A 320 5.91 3.47 6.27
CA GLU A 320 5.20 3.13 5.02
C GLU A 320 4.40 1.83 5.20
N PRO A 321 3.24 1.69 4.55
CA PRO A 321 2.62 0.37 4.43
C PRO A 321 3.58 -0.62 3.74
N GLY A 322 3.72 -1.80 4.35
CA GLY A 322 4.71 -2.79 3.97
C GLY A 322 5.95 -2.84 4.89
N ASP A 323 6.15 -1.83 5.74
CA ASP A 323 7.21 -1.87 6.75
C ASP A 323 6.92 -2.92 7.82
N VAL A 324 7.97 -3.59 8.29
CA VAL A 324 7.90 -4.50 9.45
C VAL A 324 8.23 -3.71 10.71
N VAL A 325 7.39 -3.86 11.72
CA VAL A 325 7.59 -3.25 13.04
C VAL A 325 7.61 -4.31 14.13
N LEU A 326 8.40 -4.08 15.17
CA LEU A 326 8.40 -4.88 16.39
C LEU A 326 7.43 -4.23 17.39
N VAL A 327 6.37 -4.92 17.76
CA VAL A 327 5.40 -4.43 18.74
C VAL A 327 5.67 -5.10 20.09
N GLU A 328 5.92 -4.28 21.09
CA GLU A 328 6.18 -4.69 22.48
C GLU A 328 5.04 -4.18 23.37
N ALA A 329 3.97 -4.95 23.47
CA ALA A 329 2.87 -4.69 24.38
C ALA A 329 3.25 -5.07 25.83
N THR A 330 2.49 -4.57 26.80
CA THR A 330 2.78 -4.79 28.24
C THR A 330 2.48 -6.22 28.69
N ASP A 331 1.66 -6.95 27.95
CA ASP A 331 1.01 -8.20 28.34
C ASP A 331 1.35 -9.41 27.43
N GLY A 332 2.40 -9.30 26.62
CA GLY A 332 2.81 -10.39 25.73
C GLY A 332 4.28 -10.32 25.32
N PRO A 333 4.79 -11.34 24.64
CA PRO A 333 6.10 -11.30 24.03
C PRO A 333 6.13 -10.28 22.88
N PRO A 334 7.31 -9.78 22.52
CA PRO A 334 7.45 -8.94 21.32
C PRO A 334 7.02 -9.70 20.06
N GLU A 335 6.24 -9.04 19.21
CA GLU A 335 5.71 -9.64 17.99
C GLU A 335 6.10 -8.79 16.76
N LEU A 336 6.46 -9.46 15.65
CA LEU A 336 6.71 -8.80 14.37
C LEU A 336 5.39 -8.65 13.60
N HIS A 337 5.16 -7.46 13.08
CA HIS A 337 3.98 -7.13 12.30
C HIS A 337 4.35 -6.39 11.02
N ILE A 338 3.68 -6.73 9.91
CA ILE A 338 3.72 -5.95 8.68
C ILE A 338 2.61 -4.90 8.75
N ILE A 339 2.93 -3.65 8.52
CA ILE A 339 1.94 -2.57 8.45
C ILE A 339 1.18 -2.66 7.13
N ASP A 340 -0.12 -2.84 7.18
CA ASP A 340 -0.98 -2.78 6.00
C ASP A 340 -1.59 -1.39 5.81
N ARG A 341 -1.96 -0.72 6.90
CA ARG A 341 -2.62 0.57 6.86
C ARG A 341 -2.05 1.53 7.89
N ILE A 342 -1.86 2.77 7.47
CA ILE A 342 -1.47 3.90 8.33
C ILE A 342 -2.46 5.04 8.10
N THR A 343 -2.97 5.61 9.18
CA THR A 343 -3.72 6.86 9.14
C THR A 343 -3.00 7.90 9.98
N LEU A 344 -2.63 8.99 9.34
CA LEU A 344 -2.03 10.17 9.96
C LEU A 344 -2.98 11.36 9.82
N SER A 345 -3.07 12.19 10.84
CA SER A 345 -3.88 13.40 10.81
C SER A 345 -3.16 14.59 11.43
N SER A 346 -3.64 15.78 11.16
CA SER A 346 -3.12 17.03 11.74
C SER A 346 -3.31 17.10 13.26
N THR A 347 -4.20 16.28 13.80
CA THR A 347 -4.51 16.22 15.23
C THR A 347 -4.63 14.77 15.66
N GLY A 348 -3.95 14.42 16.74
CA GLY A 348 -4.07 13.10 17.33
C GLY A 348 -2.95 12.13 16.99
N ALA A 349 -3.17 10.91 17.42
CA ALA A 349 -2.21 9.83 17.29
C ALA A 349 -2.32 9.13 15.91
N MET A 350 -1.24 8.50 15.50
CA MET A 350 -1.20 7.64 14.32
C MET A 350 -1.96 6.34 14.60
N GLN A 351 -2.78 5.92 13.65
CA GLN A 351 -3.47 4.64 13.69
C GLN A 351 -2.86 3.69 12.66
N CYS A 352 -2.52 2.49 13.10
CA CYS A 352 -1.98 1.43 12.25
C CYS A 352 -2.84 0.18 12.31
N GLY A 353 -3.12 -0.40 11.14
CA GLY A 353 -3.61 -1.76 10.99
C GLY A 353 -2.49 -2.64 10.46
N THR A 354 -2.29 -3.79 11.09
CA THR A 354 -1.19 -4.68 10.74
C THR A 354 -1.67 -6.12 10.62
N ARG A 355 -0.82 -6.95 10.05
CA ARG A 355 -0.96 -8.40 10.08
C ARG A 355 0.30 -9.04 10.65
N SER A 356 0.09 -10.10 11.41
CA SER A 356 1.13 -11.04 11.82
C SER A 356 0.71 -12.42 11.38
N THR A 357 1.62 -13.18 10.80
CA THR A 357 1.49 -14.63 10.81
C THR A 357 2.07 -15.09 12.15
N LYS A 358 1.32 -15.74 13.00
CA LYS A 358 1.94 -16.59 14.02
C LYS A 358 2.71 -17.66 13.27
N ALA A 359 3.99 -17.38 12.99
CA ALA A 359 4.93 -18.43 12.67
C ALA A 359 4.95 -19.34 13.90
N ASP A 360 4.82 -20.64 13.68
CA ASP A 360 5.02 -21.65 14.70
C ASP A 360 6.17 -21.25 15.63
N GLU A 361 5.86 -21.05 16.90
CA GLU A 361 6.83 -21.26 17.97
C GLU A 361 7.15 -22.76 17.95
N GLY A 362 8.00 -23.14 17.01
CA GLY A 362 8.64 -24.45 17.00
C GLY A 362 9.64 -24.46 18.15
N THR A 363 9.25 -25.12 19.24
CA THR A 363 10.17 -25.64 20.25
C THR A 363 11.35 -26.36 19.64
#